data_c2232d994cdcde290a21d2d17269b125
#
_entry.id   c2232d994cdcde290a21d2d17269b125
#
_cell.length_a   1.000
_cell.length_b   1.000
_cell.length_c   1.000
_cell.angle_alpha   90.00
_cell.angle_beta   90.00
_cell.angle_gamma   90.00
#
_symmetry.space_group_name_H-M   'P 1'
#
loop_
_entity.id
_entity.type
_entity.pdbx_description
1 polymer ?
#
loop_
_entity_poly.entity_id
_entity_poly.type
_entity_poly.pdbx_seq_one_letter_code
_entity_poly.pdbx_strand_id
1 'polypeptide(L)'
;METKPIATQSDQKTVKNQKYITTAIAYVNGKPHIGNAMDYLLADIWARYQMQNGHPVRFQIGVDEHGTKIAASAKAQNLTPQDYADQTHLSFKDLGSKIGIDYTDFIRTSNVNHMATVQYIWQRLKLYIYKGTYEGWYSVGEEAFVSDKVAAANNGISPDHGVPYERLSEENYYFKLSAFADKIREAIQTNKMQIVPEFRKQEILNLIDEGVDDVSISRPRKSLSWGVPVPDDPNHVMYVWFDALSNYLSVLGYPQDESWHNFWPADVQVVGKDILRFHAIIWPAMLMGLGLPLPKVILAHGHISSAGRKMSKTIGNVVDPYEVVDNYGVDAFRYYFARYIPTLTDGDFTWERFETAYNSELGNDLGNLVQRVAGMINRYQAGVIGDLTQNEHDMKEYHEAFNNYQFDEAIASVWAKIRALNQYIDNIKPWEISKKVETDSEAKEHLADVLSYTAGALLQIGDLLMPFMPTTARRINTIFETGVVQFDGQPLFPKIYIHTKDPHAAKQVAK
;
A
#
# COMPACT_ATOMS: atom_id res chain seq x y z
N MET A 1 36.18 -39.80 -5.59
CA MET A 1 35.74 -38.64 -6.38
C MET A 1 34.25 -38.82 -6.65
N GLU A 2 33.43 -38.31 -5.78
CA GLU A 2 31.97 -38.32 -5.95
C GLU A 2 31.54 -37.05 -6.70
N THR A 3 30.94 -37.27 -7.85
CA THR A 3 30.39 -36.20 -8.70
C THR A 3 29.09 -35.70 -8.08
N LYS A 4 29.03 -34.41 -7.70
CA LYS A 4 27.80 -33.73 -7.31
C LYS A 4 26.82 -33.71 -8.51
N PRO A 5 25.51 -33.95 -8.31
CA PRO A 5 24.55 -33.88 -9.37
C PRO A 5 24.38 -32.43 -9.85
N ILE A 6 24.38 -32.23 -11.16
CA ILE A 6 24.09 -30.97 -11.85
C ILE A 6 22.61 -30.71 -11.66
N ALA A 7 22.28 -29.54 -11.08
CA ALA A 7 20.90 -29.08 -10.95
C ALA A 7 20.20 -29.06 -12.32
N THR A 8 19.07 -29.69 -12.40
CA THR A 8 18.29 -29.81 -13.64
C THR A 8 17.65 -28.50 -14.05
N GLN A 9 17.52 -28.24 -15.35
CA GLN A 9 16.91 -27.02 -15.92
C GLN A 9 15.48 -26.70 -15.42
N SER A 10 14.79 -27.64 -14.75
CA SER A 10 13.47 -27.45 -14.13
C SER A 10 13.55 -26.54 -12.88
N ASP A 11 14.64 -26.59 -12.11
CA ASP A 11 14.80 -25.79 -10.89
C ASP A 11 15.11 -24.31 -11.17
N GLN A 12 15.71 -24.03 -12.35
CA GLN A 12 15.97 -22.64 -12.78
C GLN A 12 14.72 -21.90 -13.34
N LYS A 13 13.69 -22.64 -13.77
CA LYS A 13 12.45 -22.01 -14.28
C LYS A 13 11.51 -21.55 -13.16
N THR A 14 11.53 -22.19 -11.99
CA THR A 14 10.66 -21.86 -10.86
C THR A 14 11.07 -20.57 -10.16
N VAL A 15 12.34 -20.20 -10.18
CA VAL A 15 12.88 -19.00 -9.49
C VAL A 15 12.51 -17.68 -10.19
N LYS A 16 12.20 -17.69 -11.48
CA LYS A 16 11.94 -16.46 -12.29
C LYS A 16 10.55 -15.84 -12.08
N ASN A 17 9.66 -16.43 -11.30
CA ASN A 17 8.25 -16.00 -11.22
C ASN A 17 7.85 -15.38 -9.87
N GLN A 18 8.81 -15.23 -8.96
CA GLN A 18 8.57 -14.60 -7.66
C GLN A 18 8.47 -13.08 -7.81
N LYS A 19 7.56 -12.47 -7.05
CA LYS A 19 7.33 -11.04 -7.03
C LYS A 19 7.78 -10.44 -5.70
N TYR A 20 8.28 -9.22 -5.73
CA TYR A 20 8.63 -8.47 -4.53
C TYR A 20 8.00 -7.09 -4.56
N ILE A 21 7.15 -6.83 -3.58
CA ILE A 21 6.54 -5.52 -3.36
C ILE A 21 6.89 -4.98 -1.99
N THR A 22 7.10 -3.68 -1.91
CA THR A 22 7.42 -2.98 -0.67
C THR A 22 6.55 -1.75 -0.51
N THR A 23 6.29 -1.36 0.74
CA THR A 23 5.83 -0.02 1.06
C THR A 23 6.98 0.84 1.58
N ALA A 24 6.80 2.16 1.56
CA ALA A 24 7.60 3.01 2.42
C ALA A 24 7.47 2.57 3.88
N ILE A 25 8.58 2.64 4.63
CA ILE A 25 8.56 2.32 6.06
C ILE A 25 8.12 3.56 6.85
N ALA A 26 7.16 3.35 7.76
CA ALA A 26 6.54 4.44 8.49
C ALA A 26 7.44 4.97 9.62
N TYR A 27 7.54 6.30 9.75
CA TYR A 27 8.29 6.95 10.82
C TYR A 27 7.50 6.88 12.15
N VAL A 28 8.08 6.25 13.18
CA VAL A 28 7.36 5.92 14.44
C VAL A 28 7.27 7.10 15.43
N ASN A 29 7.03 8.30 14.96
CA ASN A 29 6.89 9.50 15.79
C ASN A 29 5.49 9.71 16.39
N GLY A 30 4.59 8.72 16.23
CA GLY A 30 3.22 8.76 16.73
C GLY A 30 2.43 7.52 16.33
N LYS A 31 1.12 7.54 16.61
CA LYS A 31 0.21 6.47 16.17
C LYS A 31 0.07 6.47 14.66
N PRO A 32 -0.06 5.28 14.02
CA PRO A 32 -0.34 5.19 12.61
C PRO A 32 -1.67 5.86 12.25
N HIS A 33 -1.77 6.35 11.03
CA HIS A 33 -2.91 7.09 10.51
C HIS A 33 -3.34 6.56 9.15
N ILE A 34 -4.40 7.14 8.60
CA ILE A 34 -4.99 6.68 7.32
C ILE A 34 -3.99 6.68 6.15
N GLY A 35 -3.00 7.58 6.13
CA GLY A 35 -1.94 7.58 5.12
C GLY A 35 -1.13 6.29 5.14
N ASN A 36 -0.70 5.83 6.34
CA ASN A 36 0.01 4.56 6.47
C ASN A 36 -0.88 3.36 6.08
N ALA A 37 -2.17 3.42 6.41
CA ALA A 37 -3.13 2.40 6.00
C ALA A 37 -3.26 2.33 4.46
N MET A 38 -3.16 3.47 3.77
CA MET A 38 -3.23 3.53 2.30
C MET A 38 -2.00 2.89 1.65
N ASP A 39 -0.78 3.19 2.12
CA ASP A 39 0.44 2.51 1.65
C ASP A 39 0.28 0.98 1.71
N TYR A 40 -0.17 0.48 2.87
CA TYR A 40 -0.35 -0.95 3.10
C TYR A 40 -1.45 -1.55 2.23
N LEU A 41 -2.58 -0.85 2.10
CA LEU A 41 -3.73 -1.32 1.32
C LEU A 41 -3.40 -1.46 -0.18
N LEU A 42 -2.77 -0.44 -0.78
CA LEU A 42 -2.42 -0.47 -2.20
C LEU A 42 -1.42 -1.60 -2.51
N ALA A 43 -0.44 -1.79 -1.64
CA ALA A 43 0.52 -2.88 -1.78
C ALA A 43 -0.14 -4.26 -1.63
N ASP A 44 -1.04 -4.43 -0.65
CA ASP A 44 -1.77 -5.68 -0.41
C ASP A 44 -2.72 -6.04 -1.57
N ILE A 45 -3.40 -5.04 -2.15
CA ILE A 45 -4.25 -5.24 -3.33
C ILE A 45 -3.42 -5.79 -4.50
N TRP A 46 -2.27 -5.18 -4.78
CA TRP A 46 -1.39 -5.66 -5.85
C TRP A 46 -0.82 -7.05 -5.53
N ALA A 47 -0.40 -7.28 -4.29
CA ALA A 47 0.14 -8.58 -3.86
C ALA A 47 -0.89 -9.71 -4.03
N ARG A 48 -2.12 -9.51 -3.57
CA ARG A 48 -3.22 -10.48 -3.72
C ARG A 48 -3.57 -10.75 -5.19
N TYR A 49 -3.59 -9.72 -6.01
CA TYR A 49 -3.79 -9.87 -7.45
C TYR A 49 -2.69 -10.74 -8.09
N GLN A 50 -1.42 -10.53 -7.73
CA GLN A 50 -0.32 -11.35 -8.23
C GLN A 50 -0.40 -12.79 -7.73
N MET A 51 -0.74 -13.00 -6.46
CA MET A 51 -0.93 -14.36 -5.90
C MET A 51 -2.09 -15.09 -6.60
N GLN A 52 -3.18 -14.41 -6.88
CA GLN A 52 -4.31 -14.97 -7.63
C GLN A 52 -3.92 -15.38 -9.06
N ASN A 53 -2.97 -14.67 -9.67
CA ASN A 53 -2.40 -15.02 -10.98
C ASN A 53 -1.26 -16.07 -10.89
N GLY A 54 -1.09 -16.74 -9.75
CA GLY A 54 -0.13 -17.84 -9.58
C GLY A 54 1.30 -17.40 -9.33
N HIS A 55 1.55 -16.14 -8.95
CA HIS A 55 2.87 -15.66 -8.60
C HIS A 55 3.07 -15.69 -7.08
N PRO A 56 4.11 -16.38 -6.56
CA PRO A 56 4.51 -16.20 -5.17
C PRO A 56 4.95 -14.74 -4.93
N VAL A 57 4.46 -14.13 -3.87
CA VAL A 57 4.76 -12.73 -3.56
C VAL A 57 5.47 -12.64 -2.21
N ARG A 58 6.57 -11.90 -2.18
CA ARG A 58 7.17 -11.38 -0.96
C ARG A 58 6.70 -9.94 -0.78
N PHE A 59 6.05 -9.67 0.34
CA PHE A 59 5.46 -8.37 0.62
C PHE A 59 6.03 -7.82 1.94
N GLN A 60 6.75 -6.71 1.82
CA GLN A 60 7.39 -6.03 2.95
C GLN A 60 6.62 -4.77 3.34
N ILE A 61 6.40 -4.64 4.64
CA ILE A 61 6.08 -3.39 5.34
C ILE A 61 7.12 -3.17 6.43
N GLY A 62 7.09 -2.02 7.11
CA GLY A 62 8.02 -1.78 8.20
C GLY A 62 7.94 -0.40 8.83
N VAL A 63 8.91 -0.13 9.69
CA VAL A 63 9.00 1.13 10.44
C VAL A 63 10.41 1.68 10.43
N ASP A 64 10.49 3.02 10.32
CA ASP A 64 11.69 3.81 10.50
C ASP A 64 11.75 4.31 11.95
N GLU A 65 12.80 3.88 12.67
CA GLU A 65 12.90 4.04 14.12
C GLU A 65 14.05 4.95 14.55
N HIS A 66 14.81 5.53 13.62
CA HIS A 66 15.91 6.44 13.93
C HIS A 66 15.54 7.92 13.69
N GLY A 67 16.37 8.84 14.20
CA GLY A 67 16.22 10.27 13.95
C GLY A 67 15.89 11.11 15.18
N THR A 68 15.92 12.44 15.00
CA THR A 68 15.75 13.41 16.09
C THR A 68 14.35 13.40 16.69
N LYS A 69 13.32 13.21 15.87
CA LYS A 69 11.91 13.17 16.33
C LYS A 69 11.64 11.97 17.23
N ILE A 70 12.22 10.81 16.91
CA ILE A 70 12.10 9.61 17.75
C ILE A 70 12.80 9.83 19.10
N ALA A 71 14.03 10.34 19.07
CA ALA A 71 14.76 10.67 20.31
C ALA A 71 14.00 11.70 21.18
N ALA A 72 13.41 12.73 20.57
CA ALA A 72 12.59 13.72 21.26
C ALA A 72 11.30 13.13 21.85
N SER A 73 10.59 12.28 21.09
CA SER A 73 9.37 11.60 21.55
C SER A 73 9.65 10.63 22.71
N ALA A 74 10.76 9.89 22.64
CA ALA A 74 11.22 9.02 23.72
C ALA A 74 11.52 9.83 24.99
N LYS A 75 12.28 10.92 24.86
CA LYS A 75 12.62 11.81 25.98
C LYS A 75 11.37 12.40 26.63
N ALA A 76 10.38 12.82 25.84
CA ALA A 76 9.11 13.36 26.34
C ALA A 76 8.31 12.34 27.18
N GLN A 77 8.55 11.03 26.97
CA GLN A 77 7.93 9.94 27.72
C GLN A 77 8.85 9.30 28.76
N ASN A 78 10.03 9.87 29.00
CA ASN A 78 11.06 9.34 29.92
C ASN A 78 11.50 7.91 29.55
N LEU A 79 11.56 7.61 28.24
CA LEU A 79 12.01 6.33 27.70
C LEU A 79 13.37 6.50 27.00
N THR A 80 14.10 5.39 26.84
CA THR A 80 15.18 5.35 25.86
C THR A 80 14.58 5.31 24.43
N PRO A 81 15.30 5.80 23.40
CA PRO A 81 14.81 5.70 22.03
C PRO A 81 14.50 4.26 21.60
N GLN A 82 15.28 3.27 22.06
CA GLN A 82 15.01 1.85 21.79
C GLN A 82 13.71 1.38 22.44
N ASP A 83 13.49 1.67 23.74
CA ASP A 83 12.26 1.28 24.44
C ASP A 83 11.02 1.92 23.82
N TYR A 84 11.15 3.19 23.38
CA TYR A 84 10.09 3.89 22.67
C TYR A 84 9.76 3.21 21.32
N ALA A 85 10.78 2.89 20.53
CA ALA A 85 10.63 2.18 19.26
C ALA A 85 10.03 0.78 19.47
N ASP A 86 10.48 0.06 20.52
CA ASP A 86 9.97 -1.29 20.87
C ASP A 86 8.48 -1.29 21.27
N GLN A 87 7.97 -0.18 21.78
CA GLN A 87 6.55 -0.03 22.07
C GLN A 87 5.75 0.45 20.86
N THR A 88 6.28 1.43 20.13
CA THR A 88 5.51 2.12 19.09
C THR A 88 5.34 1.28 17.83
N HIS A 89 6.34 0.47 17.42
CA HIS A 89 6.22 -0.36 16.24
C HIS A 89 5.05 -1.35 16.30
N LEU A 90 4.63 -1.76 17.50
CA LEU A 90 3.50 -2.68 17.69
C LEU A 90 2.19 -2.11 17.14
N SER A 91 2.01 -0.78 17.23
CA SER A 91 0.81 -0.13 16.69
C SER A 91 0.75 -0.18 15.16
N PHE A 92 1.90 -0.18 14.46
CA PHE A 92 1.96 -0.32 13.01
C PHE A 92 1.70 -1.77 12.55
N LYS A 93 2.17 -2.75 13.32
CA LYS A 93 1.80 -4.16 13.10
C LYS A 93 0.30 -4.39 13.32
N ASP A 94 -0.24 -3.81 14.39
CA ASP A 94 -1.64 -3.89 14.73
C ASP A 94 -2.51 -3.24 13.65
N LEU A 95 -2.12 -2.07 13.12
CA LEU A 95 -2.79 -1.46 11.97
C LEU A 95 -2.85 -2.42 10.77
N GLY A 96 -1.73 -3.05 10.41
CA GLY A 96 -1.69 -4.02 9.31
C GLY A 96 -2.69 -5.16 9.52
N SER A 97 -2.69 -5.74 10.72
CA SER A 97 -3.64 -6.80 11.09
C SER A 97 -5.10 -6.32 11.07
N LYS A 98 -5.35 -5.11 11.59
CA LYS A 98 -6.68 -4.50 11.70
C LYS A 98 -7.36 -4.27 10.36
N ILE A 99 -6.59 -3.85 9.34
CA ILE A 99 -7.10 -3.62 7.98
C ILE A 99 -6.89 -4.82 7.03
N GLY A 100 -6.52 -5.98 7.60
CA GLY A 100 -6.44 -7.26 6.88
C GLY A 100 -5.30 -7.34 5.87
N ILE A 101 -4.12 -6.78 6.17
CA ILE A 101 -2.92 -6.84 5.33
C ILE A 101 -2.19 -8.17 5.55
N ASP A 102 -1.82 -8.81 4.44
CA ASP A 102 -1.15 -10.11 4.41
C ASP A 102 0.31 -9.95 3.97
N TYR A 103 1.10 -9.28 4.81
CA TYR A 103 2.54 -9.07 4.56
C TYR A 103 3.36 -10.28 5.00
N THR A 104 4.48 -10.52 4.32
CA THR A 104 5.43 -11.58 4.67
C THR A 104 6.53 -11.09 5.61
N ASP A 105 6.92 -9.83 5.49
CA ASP A 105 8.05 -9.26 6.21
C ASP A 105 7.69 -7.94 6.88
N PHE A 106 8.14 -7.77 8.12
CA PHE A 106 8.06 -6.52 8.86
C PHE A 106 9.45 -6.09 9.29
N ILE A 107 10.01 -5.07 8.62
CA ILE A 107 11.36 -4.56 8.92
C ILE A 107 11.33 -3.46 9.99
N ARG A 108 12.34 -3.44 10.84
CA ARG A 108 12.62 -2.39 11.82
C ARG A 108 14.04 -1.87 11.59
N THR A 109 14.22 -0.55 11.47
CA THR A 109 15.57 -0.01 11.23
C THR A 109 16.49 -0.11 12.46
N SER A 110 15.94 -0.25 13.66
CA SER A 110 16.70 -0.52 14.89
C SER A 110 17.17 -1.99 15.02
N ASN A 111 16.79 -2.89 14.07
CA ASN A 111 17.24 -4.27 14.07
C ASN A 111 18.73 -4.35 13.77
N VAL A 112 19.47 -5.18 14.54
CA VAL A 112 20.92 -5.32 14.42
C VAL A 112 21.37 -5.76 13.04
N ASN A 113 20.61 -6.63 12.36
CA ASN A 113 20.93 -7.08 11.00
C ASN A 113 20.74 -5.95 9.99
N HIS A 114 19.70 -5.12 10.15
CA HIS A 114 19.50 -3.94 9.33
C HIS A 114 20.67 -2.97 9.50
N MET A 115 21.03 -2.62 10.75
CA MET A 115 22.15 -1.71 11.02
C MET A 115 23.46 -2.23 10.45
N ALA A 116 23.72 -3.52 10.55
CA ALA A 116 24.91 -4.15 9.95
C ALA A 116 24.90 -4.03 8.41
N THR A 117 23.76 -4.22 7.77
CA THR A 117 23.59 -4.03 6.32
C THR A 117 23.84 -2.57 5.92
N VAL A 118 23.30 -1.61 6.66
CA VAL A 118 23.51 -0.16 6.38
C VAL A 118 24.99 0.19 6.48
N GLN A 119 25.68 -0.30 7.52
CA GLN A 119 27.12 -0.10 7.66
C GLN A 119 27.94 -0.74 6.53
N TYR A 120 27.52 -1.93 6.07
CA TYR A 120 28.12 -2.56 4.90
C TYR A 120 27.92 -1.73 3.64
N ILE A 121 26.71 -1.23 3.39
CA ILE A 121 26.38 -0.34 2.25
C ILE A 121 27.26 0.92 2.30
N TRP A 122 27.39 1.56 3.46
CA TRP A 122 28.28 2.70 3.65
C TRP A 122 29.70 2.43 3.22
N GLN A 123 30.28 1.32 3.70
CA GLN A 123 31.67 0.93 3.34
C GLN A 123 31.81 0.66 1.83
N ARG A 124 30.81 0.03 1.21
CA ARG A 124 30.81 -0.21 -0.25
C ARG A 124 30.71 1.07 -1.08
N LEU A 125 30.04 2.08 -0.57
CA LEU A 125 29.86 3.38 -1.19
C LEU A 125 30.96 4.40 -0.85
N LYS A 126 32.01 4.00 -0.12
CA LYS A 126 33.06 4.91 0.40
C LYS A 126 33.73 5.77 -0.68
N LEU A 127 33.82 5.30 -1.95
CA LEU A 127 34.36 6.08 -3.06
C LEU A 127 33.48 7.28 -3.44
N TYR A 128 32.22 7.27 -3.09
CA TYR A 128 31.24 8.31 -3.34
C TYR A 128 30.91 9.12 -2.09
N ILE A 129 31.62 8.89 -0.98
CA ILE A 129 31.39 9.58 0.30
C ILE A 129 32.61 10.43 0.64
N TYR A 130 32.37 11.68 1.05
CA TYR A 130 33.42 12.59 1.49
C TYR A 130 32.95 13.45 2.67
N LYS A 131 33.87 14.00 3.46
CA LYS A 131 33.57 14.98 4.52
C LYS A 131 33.53 16.39 3.95
N GLY A 132 32.57 17.18 4.40
CA GLY A 132 32.42 18.58 4.06
C GLY A 132 31.73 19.34 5.18
N THR A 133 31.95 20.65 5.24
CA THR A 133 31.22 21.53 6.15
C THR A 133 30.01 22.10 5.42
N TYR A 134 28.85 21.96 6.03
CA TYR A 134 27.63 22.64 5.57
C TYR A 134 27.40 23.88 6.42
N GLU A 135 27.18 24.99 5.73
CA GLU A 135 26.69 26.22 6.33
C GLU A 135 25.43 26.65 5.60
N GLY A 136 24.29 26.57 6.27
CA GLY A 136 23.04 26.88 5.58
C GLY A 136 21.80 26.73 6.46
N TRP A 137 20.66 26.85 5.83
CA TRP A 137 19.37 26.70 6.47
C TRP A 137 19.04 25.23 6.74
N TYR A 138 18.45 24.97 7.89
CA TYR A 138 18.00 23.64 8.30
C TYR A 138 16.54 23.70 8.72
N SER A 139 15.75 22.79 8.20
CA SER A 139 14.36 22.57 8.60
C SER A 139 14.32 21.49 9.69
N VAL A 140 14.01 21.87 10.91
CA VAL A 140 13.83 20.94 12.04
C VAL A 140 12.61 20.03 11.77
N GLY A 141 11.59 20.56 11.13
CA GLY A 141 10.37 19.82 10.78
C GLY A 141 10.60 18.71 9.75
N GLU A 142 11.43 18.95 8.75
CA GLU A 142 11.77 18.00 7.68
C GLU A 142 13.03 17.19 7.98
N GLU A 143 13.76 17.53 9.04
CA GLU A 143 15.09 16.99 9.38
C GLU A 143 16.08 17.07 8.21
N ALA A 144 15.99 18.15 7.41
CA ALA A 144 16.73 18.32 6.17
C ALA A 144 17.31 19.72 6.03
N PHE A 145 18.43 19.81 5.30
CA PHE A 145 18.97 21.10 4.88
C PHE A 145 18.13 21.68 3.74
N VAL A 146 17.98 23.00 3.74
CA VAL A 146 17.18 23.77 2.81
C VAL A 146 18.08 24.76 2.08
N SER A 147 17.97 24.84 0.76
CA SER A 147 18.75 25.80 -0.02
C SER A 147 18.35 27.26 0.31
N ASP A 148 19.28 28.20 0.12
CA ASP A 148 19.00 29.63 0.32
C ASP A 148 17.80 30.09 -0.55
N LYS A 149 17.64 29.55 -1.77
CA LYS A 149 16.53 29.84 -2.67
C LYS A 149 15.18 29.42 -2.05
N VAL A 150 15.11 28.21 -1.49
CA VAL A 150 13.91 27.69 -0.85
C VAL A 150 13.60 28.42 0.46
N ALA A 151 14.62 28.71 1.27
CA ALA A 151 14.44 29.49 2.50
C ALA A 151 13.91 30.89 2.22
N ALA A 152 14.45 31.55 1.19
CA ALA A 152 13.99 32.88 0.76
C ALA A 152 12.54 32.83 0.20
N ALA A 153 12.22 31.84 -0.65
CA ALA A 153 10.88 31.67 -1.21
C ALA A 153 9.80 31.45 -0.15
N ASN A 154 10.17 30.81 0.96
CA ASN A 154 9.27 30.49 2.07
C ASN A 154 9.37 31.50 3.24
N ASN A 155 9.99 32.65 3.06
CA ASN A 155 10.19 33.65 4.12
C ASN A 155 10.85 33.10 5.41
N GLY A 156 11.73 32.11 5.27
CA GLY A 156 12.45 31.49 6.39
C GLY A 156 11.62 30.53 7.24
N ILE A 157 10.43 30.13 6.79
CA ILE A 157 9.50 29.23 7.53
C ILE A 157 9.17 28.02 6.65
N SER A 158 9.22 26.81 7.23
CA SER A 158 8.80 25.58 6.55
C SER A 158 7.31 25.63 6.24
N PRO A 159 6.87 25.54 4.96
CA PRO A 159 5.47 25.57 4.59
C PRO A 159 4.69 24.38 5.11
N ASP A 160 5.35 23.22 5.28
CA ASP A 160 4.72 21.97 5.73
C ASP A 160 4.56 21.88 7.25
N HIS A 161 5.46 22.51 8.01
CA HIS A 161 5.51 22.39 9.46
C HIS A 161 5.27 23.71 10.21
N GLY A 162 5.31 24.87 9.53
CA GLY A 162 5.11 26.19 10.14
C GLY A 162 6.22 26.59 11.13
N VAL A 163 7.39 25.92 11.05
CA VAL A 163 8.54 26.17 11.95
C VAL A 163 9.60 26.97 11.21
N PRO A 164 10.24 27.98 11.85
CA PRO A 164 11.34 28.71 11.25
C PRO A 164 12.52 27.79 10.90
N TYR A 165 13.20 28.09 9.78
CA TYR A 165 14.48 27.47 9.47
C TYR A 165 15.57 28.04 10.37
N GLU A 166 16.50 27.17 10.77
CA GLU A 166 17.66 27.55 11.58
C GLU A 166 18.93 27.57 10.74
N ARG A 167 19.87 28.50 11.02
CA ARG A 167 21.20 28.45 10.41
C ARG A 167 22.09 27.53 11.20
N LEU A 168 22.60 26.48 10.52
CA LEU A 168 23.55 25.53 11.11
C LEU A 168 24.86 25.53 10.33
N SER A 169 25.96 25.33 11.04
CA SER A 169 27.27 24.99 10.49
C SER A 169 27.71 23.67 11.11
N GLU A 170 27.76 22.63 10.29
CA GLU A 170 28.13 21.29 10.75
C GLU A 170 29.07 20.61 9.77
N GLU A 171 30.08 19.89 10.29
CA GLU A 171 30.86 18.95 9.50
C GLU A 171 30.06 17.65 9.34
N ASN A 172 29.78 17.24 8.12
CA ASN A 172 29.02 16.06 7.79
C ASN A 172 29.70 15.23 6.70
N TYR A 173 29.28 13.98 6.58
CA TYR A 173 29.58 13.18 5.39
C TYR A 173 28.54 13.45 4.32
N TYR A 174 29.03 13.58 3.07
CA TYR A 174 28.23 13.80 1.87
C TYR A 174 28.33 12.62 0.94
N PHE A 175 27.20 12.31 0.29
CA PHE A 175 27.16 11.36 -0.80
C PHE A 175 27.12 12.11 -2.13
N LYS A 176 28.02 11.74 -3.06
CA LYS A 176 28.16 12.36 -4.39
C LYS A 176 26.97 12.00 -5.28
N LEU A 177 25.79 12.51 -4.92
CA LEU A 177 24.54 12.27 -5.64
C LEU A 177 24.61 12.84 -7.06
N SER A 178 25.26 14.00 -7.25
CA SER A 178 25.50 14.64 -8.54
C SER A 178 26.19 13.74 -9.57
N ALA A 179 27.05 12.81 -9.11
CA ALA A 179 27.75 11.86 -10.00
C ALA A 179 26.82 10.82 -10.66
N PHE A 180 25.58 10.70 -10.20
CA PHE A 180 24.60 9.74 -10.71
C PHE A 180 23.43 10.39 -11.46
N ALA A 181 23.31 11.71 -11.46
CA ALA A 181 22.16 12.45 -11.99
C ALA A 181 21.81 12.04 -13.43
N ASP A 182 22.77 12.05 -14.35
CA ASP A 182 22.55 11.68 -15.75
C ASP A 182 22.09 10.22 -15.92
N LYS A 183 22.67 9.30 -15.14
CA LYS A 183 22.31 7.87 -15.19
C LYS A 183 20.92 7.62 -14.65
N ILE A 184 20.52 8.34 -13.59
CA ILE A 184 19.17 8.27 -13.03
C ILE A 184 18.17 8.81 -14.04
N ARG A 185 18.47 9.96 -14.63
CA ARG A 185 17.66 10.57 -15.70
C ARG A 185 17.43 9.60 -16.85
N GLU A 186 18.49 8.99 -17.37
CA GLU A 186 18.42 7.98 -18.44
C GLU A 186 17.55 6.79 -18.02
N ALA A 187 17.74 6.26 -16.81
CA ALA A 187 16.98 5.13 -16.32
C ALA A 187 15.47 5.43 -16.22
N ILE A 188 15.09 6.64 -15.81
CA ILE A 188 13.70 7.10 -15.75
C ILE A 188 13.14 7.32 -17.16
N GLN A 189 13.88 7.99 -18.04
CA GLN A 189 13.42 8.28 -19.41
C GLN A 189 13.21 7.01 -20.24
N THR A 190 14.09 6.03 -20.09
CA THR A 190 14.00 4.74 -20.78
C THR A 190 13.08 3.72 -20.12
N ASN A 191 12.42 4.08 -19.02
CA ASN A 191 11.60 3.21 -18.17
C ASN A 191 12.35 1.96 -17.66
N LYS A 192 13.69 2.02 -17.56
CA LYS A 192 14.47 1.01 -16.83
C LYS A 192 14.11 1.02 -15.33
N MET A 193 13.70 2.17 -14.84
CA MET A 193 12.98 2.39 -13.59
C MET A 193 11.75 3.25 -13.91
N GLN A 194 10.58 2.63 -13.86
CA GLN A 194 9.34 3.35 -14.16
C GLN A 194 8.85 4.11 -12.93
N ILE A 195 8.38 5.34 -13.12
CA ILE A 195 7.67 6.12 -12.10
C ILE A 195 6.21 6.25 -12.51
N VAL A 196 5.32 5.85 -11.65
CA VAL A 196 3.86 5.93 -11.84
C VAL A 196 3.29 6.87 -10.78
N PRO A 197 2.44 7.82 -11.18
CA PRO A 197 1.95 8.16 -12.52
C PRO A 197 2.95 9.01 -13.35
N GLU A 198 2.69 9.13 -14.65
CA GLU A 198 3.58 9.81 -15.60
C GLU A 198 3.87 11.29 -15.24
N PHE A 199 2.90 12.02 -14.69
CA PHE A 199 3.14 13.40 -14.26
C PHE A 199 4.14 13.49 -13.10
N ARG A 200 4.22 12.48 -12.23
CA ARG A 200 5.25 12.39 -11.18
C ARG A 200 6.63 12.09 -11.75
N LYS A 201 6.68 11.26 -12.81
CA LYS A 201 7.92 11.06 -13.57
C LYS A 201 8.46 12.38 -14.11
N GLN A 202 7.58 13.20 -14.69
CA GLN A 202 7.99 14.50 -15.20
C GLN A 202 8.46 15.46 -14.10
N GLU A 203 7.83 15.46 -12.92
CA GLU A 203 8.29 16.23 -11.76
C GLU A 203 9.73 15.87 -11.36
N ILE A 204 10.03 14.55 -11.30
CA ILE A 204 11.40 14.08 -10.97
C ILE A 204 12.39 14.44 -12.05
N LEU A 205 12.05 14.31 -13.33
CA LEU A 205 12.92 14.71 -14.43
C LEU A 205 13.23 16.20 -14.38
N ASN A 206 12.23 17.05 -14.13
CA ASN A 206 12.42 18.49 -13.97
C ASN A 206 13.35 18.81 -12.79
N LEU A 207 13.18 18.11 -11.65
CA LEU A 207 14.06 18.29 -10.50
C LEU A 207 15.51 17.92 -10.81
N ILE A 208 15.74 16.86 -11.58
CA ILE A 208 17.09 16.47 -12.02
C ILE A 208 17.66 17.49 -12.99
N ASP A 209 16.85 18.05 -13.90
CA ASP A 209 17.26 19.05 -14.89
C ASP A 209 17.59 20.41 -14.24
N GLU A 210 16.97 20.76 -13.12
CA GLU A 210 17.32 21.94 -12.31
C GLU A 210 18.68 21.79 -11.62
N GLY A 211 19.21 20.59 -11.53
CA GLY A 211 20.48 20.22 -10.90
C GLY A 211 20.29 19.45 -9.59
N VAL A 212 21.12 18.44 -9.41
CA VAL A 212 21.14 17.59 -8.21
C VAL A 212 22.42 17.83 -7.45
N ASP A 213 22.31 18.39 -6.26
CA ASP A 213 23.44 18.60 -5.35
C ASP A 213 23.78 17.32 -4.57
N ASP A 214 25.03 17.25 -4.11
CA ASP A 214 25.46 16.21 -3.19
C ASP A 214 24.69 16.32 -1.86
N VAL A 215 24.28 15.17 -1.31
CA VAL A 215 23.42 15.13 -0.14
C VAL A 215 24.20 14.78 1.13
N SER A 216 23.93 15.50 2.23
CA SER A 216 24.48 15.16 3.54
C SER A 216 23.84 13.87 4.06
N ILE A 217 24.66 12.87 4.36
CA ILE A 217 24.26 11.52 4.79
C ILE A 217 24.69 11.16 6.20
N SER A 218 25.16 12.15 6.99
CA SER A 218 25.43 11.94 8.41
C SER A 218 25.06 13.17 9.25
N ARG A 219 25.02 12.96 10.55
CA ARG A 219 24.89 14.03 11.55
C ARG A 219 25.91 13.79 12.68
N PRO A 220 26.47 14.86 13.26
CA PRO A 220 27.27 14.71 14.47
C PRO A 220 26.44 14.10 15.61
N ARG A 221 27.03 13.16 16.33
CA ARG A 221 26.34 12.50 17.45
C ARG A 221 25.87 13.45 18.55
N LYS A 222 26.50 14.62 18.67
CA LYS A 222 26.05 15.69 19.56
C LYS A 222 24.70 16.30 19.20
N SER A 223 24.38 16.33 17.88
CA SER A 223 23.11 16.84 17.34
C SER A 223 22.08 15.71 17.22
N LEU A 224 22.52 14.50 16.90
CA LEU A 224 21.66 13.32 16.76
C LEU A 224 22.31 12.11 17.48
N SER A 225 21.79 11.76 18.65
CA SER A 225 22.33 10.65 19.46
C SER A 225 21.79 9.26 19.06
N TRP A 226 20.71 9.21 18.29
CA TRP A 226 19.98 7.98 17.92
C TRP A 226 19.95 7.76 16.41
N GLY A 227 20.73 6.79 15.94
CA GLY A 227 20.89 6.44 14.53
C GLY A 227 21.99 5.40 14.36
N VAL A 228 22.17 4.89 13.14
CA VAL A 228 23.22 3.92 12.81
C VAL A 228 24.59 4.59 12.88
N PRO A 229 25.53 4.08 13.69
CA PRO A 229 26.88 4.66 13.80
C PRO A 229 27.61 4.60 12.45
N VAL A 230 28.30 5.70 12.10
CA VAL A 230 29.18 5.72 10.92
C VAL A 230 30.38 4.80 11.18
N PRO A 231 30.73 3.87 10.28
CA PRO A 231 31.94 3.06 10.41
C PRO A 231 33.20 3.92 10.51
N ASP A 232 34.08 3.58 11.42
CA ASP A 232 35.36 4.25 11.67
C ASP A 232 35.24 5.72 12.19
N ASP A 233 34.02 6.22 12.48
CA ASP A 233 33.82 7.54 13.06
C ASP A 233 32.73 7.54 14.16
N PRO A 234 33.12 7.36 15.43
CA PRO A 234 32.15 7.28 16.54
C PRO A 234 31.44 8.60 16.84
N ASN A 235 31.89 9.71 16.24
CA ASN A 235 31.30 11.05 16.45
C ASN A 235 30.15 11.34 15.51
N HIS A 236 29.87 10.47 14.54
CA HIS A 236 28.78 10.62 13.58
C HIS A 236 27.81 9.43 13.61
N VAL A 237 26.58 9.72 13.31
CA VAL A 237 25.54 8.74 12.95
C VAL A 237 25.05 9.00 11.54
N MET A 238 24.56 7.97 10.88
CA MET A 238 24.05 8.08 9.52
C MET A 238 22.74 8.88 9.52
N TYR A 239 22.52 9.61 8.45
CA TYR A 239 21.28 10.32 8.20
C TYR A 239 20.13 9.36 7.93
N VAL A 240 18.97 9.68 8.46
CA VAL A 240 17.79 8.80 8.47
C VAL A 240 17.42 8.23 7.10
N TRP A 241 17.52 9.01 6.02
CA TRP A 241 17.16 8.52 4.70
C TRP A 241 18.20 7.55 4.09
N PHE A 242 19.50 7.74 4.37
CA PHE A 242 20.53 6.77 3.96
C PHE A 242 20.33 5.43 4.66
N ASP A 243 19.95 5.48 5.93
CA ASP A 243 19.59 4.35 6.76
C ASP A 243 18.29 3.71 6.26
N ALA A 244 17.20 4.45 6.26
CA ALA A 244 15.86 3.97 5.93
C ALA A 244 15.79 3.32 4.54
N LEU A 245 16.34 3.93 3.48
CA LEU A 245 16.30 3.40 2.12
C LEU A 245 16.97 2.03 1.99
N SER A 246 17.93 1.71 2.85
CA SER A 246 18.61 0.41 2.87
C SER A 246 17.71 -0.75 3.32
N ASN A 247 16.54 -0.46 3.89
CA ASN A 247 15.59 -1.46 4.39
C ASN A 247 15.16 -2.47 3.31
N TYR A 248 14.99 -2.01 2.08
CA TYR A 248 14.53 -2.81 0.94
C TYR A 248 15.48 -3.96 0.56
N LEU A 249 16.77 -3.83 0.91
CA LEU A 249 17.77 -4.87 0.75
C LEU A 249 17.99 -5.67 2.05
N SER A 250 18.03 -4.97 3.19
CA SER A 250 18.32 -5.62 4.46
C SER A 250 17.28 -6.66 4.88
N VAL A 251 15.99 -6.41 4.56
CA VAL A 251 14.91 -7.37 4.82
C VAL A 251 15.07 -8.66 4.02
N LEU A 252 15.74 -8.60 2.88
CA LEU A 252 16.05 -9.75 2.04
C LEU A 252 17.29 -10.53 2.52
N GLY A 253 17.99 -10.00 3.55
CA GLY A 253 19.22 -10.58 4.07
C GLY A 253 20.50 -10.16 3.34
N TYR A 254 20.43 -9.11 2.49
CA TYR A 254 21.61 -8.57 1.80
C TYR A 254 22.68 -8.08 2.80
N PRO A 255 23.96 -8.34 2.58
CA PRO A 255 24.54 -9.16 1.52
C PRO A 255 24.79 -10.62 1.92
N GLN A 256 24.41 -11.05 3.14
CA GLN A 256 24.83 -12.32 3.74
C GLN A 256 24.02 -13.51 3.23
N ASP A 257 22.74 -13.33 2.94
CA ASP A 257 21.87 -14.38 2.44
C ASP A 257 21.70 -14.25 0.92
N GLU A 258 22.34 -15.14 0.17
CA GLU A 258 22.31 -15.15 -1.30
C GLU A 258 20.88 -15.25 -1.88
N SER A 259 19.89 -15.64 -1.07
CA SER A 259 18.48 -15.72 -1.50
C SER A 259 17.87 -14.36 -1.86
N TRP A 260 18.50 -13.24 -1.46
CA TRP A 260 18.04 -11.89 -1.86
C TRP A 260 17.99 -11.73 -3.39
N HIS A 261 18.84 -12.42 -4.14
CA HIS A 261 18.85 -12.42 -5.60
C HIS A 261 17.55 -12.92 -6.23
N ASN A 262 16.77 -13.73 -5.51
CA ASN A 262 15.51 -14.26 -6.00
C ASN A 262 14.39 -13.20 -6.03
N PHE A 263 14.53 -12.15 -5.21
CA PHE A 263 13.52 -11.12 -5.02
C PHE A 263 13.94 -9.76 -5.54
N TRP A 264 15.25 -9.44 -5.47
CA TRP A 264 15.73 -8.16 -5.97
C TRP A 264 16.04 -8.22 -7.48
N PRO A 265 15.63 -7.24 -8.30
CA PRO A 265 15.01 -5.96 -7.92
C PRO A 265 13.52 -6.08 -7.58
N ALA A 266 13.05 -5.18 -6.70
CA ALA A 266 11.64 -5.07 -6.39
C ALA A 266 10.80 -4.83 -7.66
N ASP A 267 9.65 -5.52 -7.76
CA ASP A 267 8.69 -5.29 -8.84
C ASP A 267 7.97 -3.96 -8.67
N VAL A 268 7.56 -3.65 -7.42
CA VAL A 268 6.88 -2.39 -7.10
C VAL A 268 7.32 -1.88 -5.74
N GLN A 269 7.64 -0.59 -5.65
CA GLN A 269 7.82 0.14 -4.41
C GLN A 269 6.69 1.17 -4.29
N VAL A 270 5.76 0.97 -3.34
CA VAL A 270 4.64 1.88 -3.07
C VAL A 270 5.10 2.96 -2.10
N VAL A 271 4.94 4.22 -2.48
CA VAL A 271 5.42 5.37 -1.71
C VAL A 271 4.44 6.54 -1.76
N GLY A 272 4.36 7.33 -0.71
CA GLY A 272 3.67 8.61 -0.75
C GLY A 272 4.39 9.62 -1.67
N LYS A 273 3.64 10.50 -2.30
CA LYS A 273 4.19 11.51 -3.23
C LYS A 273 5.24 12.43 -2.61
N ASP A 274 5.16 12.71 -1.32
CA ASP A 274 6.06 13.58 -0.55
C ASP A 274 7.47 13.01 -0.39
N ILE A 275 7.60 11.69 -0.41
CA ILE A 275 8.88 10.98 -0.29
C ILE A 275 9.40 10.43 -1.61
N LEU A 276 8.70 10.69 -2.72
CA LEU A 276 9.08 10.20 -4.05
C LEU A 276 10.51 10.61 -4.44
N ARG A 277 10.94 11.84 -4.12
CA ARG A 277 12.29 12.32 -4.44
C ARG A 277 13.41 11.45 -3.84
N PHE A 278 13.21 10.90 -2.65
CA PHE A 278 14.18 10.03 -2.00
C PHE A 278 14.29 8.68 -2.71
N HIS A 279 13.16 8.12 -3.11
CA HIS A 279 13.06 6.84 -3.80
C HIS A 279 13.45 6.90 -5.27
N ALA A 280 13.23 8.05 -5.92
CA ALA A 280 13.53 8.22 -7.35
C ALA A 280 14.91 8.80 -7.63
N ILE A 281 15.61 9.38 -6.63
CA ILE A 281 16.92 10.01 -6.83
C ILE A 281 17.97 9.40 -5.90
N ILE A 282 17.80 9.47 -4.57
CA ILE A 282 18.83 9.01 -3.61
C ILE A 282 18.98 7.49 -3.67
N TRP A 283 17.88 6.76 -3.59
CA TRP A 283 17.88 5.31 -3.61
C TRP A 283 18.50 4.72 -4.89
N PRO A 284 18.10 5.14 -6.09
CA PRO A 284 18.77 4.69 -7.32
C PRO A 284 20.26 5.01 -7.37
N ALA A 285 20.69 6.17 -6.86
CA ALA A 285 22.11 6.50 -6.79
C ALA A 285 22.88 5.53 -5.89
N MET A 286 22.33 5.20 -4.71
CA MET A 286 22.92 4.21 -3.82
C MET A 286 23.03 2.84 -4.51
N LEU A 287 21.99 2.38 -5.19
CA LEU A 287 21.97 1.12 -5.92
C LEU A 287 22.99 1.10 -7.07
N MET A 288 23.07 2.16 -7.86
CA MET A 288 24.06 2.31 -8.93
C MET A 288 25.49 2.30 -8.38
N GLY A 289 25.72 2.96 -7.24
CA GLY A 289 27.01 2.94 -6.56
C GLY A 289 27.40 1.57 -6.04
N LEU A 290 26.41 0.74 -5.66
CA LEU A 290 26.61 -0.66 -5.26
C LEU A 290 26.74 -1.62 -6.45
N GLY A 291 26.44 -1.16 -7.68
CA GLY A 291 26.37 -2.03 -8.86
C GLY A 291 25.13 -2.93 -8.89
N LEU A 292 24.07 -2.57 -8.17
CA LEU A 292 22.82 -3.32 -8.09
C LEU A 292 21.77 -2.84 -9.09
N PRO A 293 20.86 -3.70 -9.55
CA PRO A 293 19.75 -3.30 -10.40
C PRO A 293 18.77 -2.37 -9.66
N LEU A 294 18.08 -1.53 -10.41
CA LEU A 294 17.07 -0.59 -9.90
C LEU A 294 15.72 -1.32 -9.70
N PRO A 295 14.84 -0.84 -8.79
CA PRO A 295 13.47 -1.29 -8.73
C PRO A 295 12.77 -1.08 -10.08
N LYS A 296 11.84 -1.97 -10.44
CA LYS A 296 11.17 -1.90 -11.75
C LYS A 296 10.19 -0.73 -11.78
N VAL A 297 9.40 -0.57 -10.72
CA VAL A 297 8.37 0.47 -10.61
C VAL A 297 8.42 1.15 -9.26
N ILE A 298 8.33 2.48 -9.27
CA ILE A 298 8.01 3.30 -8.09
C ILE A 298 6.59 3.82 -8.30
N LEU A 299 5.66 3.34 -7.47
CA LEU A 299 4.26 3.75 -7.48
C LEU A 299 4.05 4.85 -6.44
N ALA A 300 3.89 6.08 -6.90
CA ALA A 300 3.68 7.24 -6.04
C ALA A 300 2.19 7.55 -5.92
N HIS A 301 1.58 7.26 -4.77
CA HIS A 301 0.20 7.59 -4.53
C HIS A 301 0.01 9.00 -3.95
N GLY A 302 -1.22 9.53 -4.07
CA GLY A 302 -1.60 10.84 -3.55
C GLY A 302 -1.85 10.86 -2.04
N HIS A 303 -2.08 12.06 -1.51
CA HIS A 303 -2.49 12.25 -0.13
C HIS A 303 -4.01 12.12 0.03
N ILE A 304 -4.45 11.83 1.25
CA ILE A 304 -5.87 11.81 1.60
C ILE A 304 -6.17 13.05 2.44
N SER A 305 -7.10 13.86 1.94
CA SER A 305 -7.70 14.96 2.70
C SER A 305 -8.97 14.51 3.42
N SER A 306 -9.45 15.32 4.34
CA SER A 306 -10.74 15.13 5.00
C SER A 306 -11.57 16.38 4.85
N ALA A 307 -12.70 16.24 4.15
CA ALA A 307 -13.58 17.35 3.80
C ALA A 307 -12.83 18.52 3.11
N GLY A 308 -11.99 18.19 2.12
CA GLY A 308 -11.21 19.15 1.33
C GLY A 308 -10.05 19.81 2.07
N ARG A 309 -9.70 19.35 3.28
CA ARG A 309 -8.61 19.91 4.09
C ARG A 309 -7.56 18.88 4.43
N LYS A 310 -6.29 19.28 4.47
CA LYS A 310 -5.21 18.43 4.98
C LYS A 310 -5.56 17.95 6.40
N MET A 311 -5.42 16.66 6.65
CA MET A 311 -5.66 16.09 7.98
C MET A 311 -4.64 16.61 8.99
N SER A 312 -5.13 17.05 10.13
CA SER A 312 -4.29 17.54 11.23
C SER A 312 -4.94 17.23 12.57
N LYS A 313 -4.13 16.77 13.53
CA LYS A 313 -4.58 16.55 14.92
C LYS A 313 -5.11 17.85 15.55
N THR A 314 -4.50 18.97 15.21
CA THR A 314 -4.89 20.30 15.71
C THR A 314 -6.26 20.73 15.19
N ILE A 315 -6.61 20.37 13.93
CA ILE A 315 -7.91 20.67 13.32
C ILE A 315 -8.96 19.64 13.77
N GLY A 316 -8.55 18.46 14.24
CA GLY A 316 -9.46 17.40 14.68
C GLY A 316 -10.17 16.66 13.53
N ASN A 317 -9.64 16.73 12.31
CA ASN A 317 -10.21 16.12 11.11
C ASN A 317 -9.46 14.84 10.66
N VAL A 318 -8.66 14.26 11.54
CA VAL A 318 -7.92 13.03 11.24
C VAL A 318 -8.89 11.85 11.22
N VAL A 319 -8.89 11.10 10.14
CA VAL A 319 -9.64 9.84 10.02
C VAL A 319 -8.85 8.73 10.67
N ASP A 320 -9.43 8.12 11.69
CA ASP A 320 -8.85 6.97 12.38
C ASP A 320 -9.26 5.68 11.65
N PRO A 321 -8.33 4.92 11.06
CA PRO A 321 -8.64 3.66 10.39
C PRO A 321 -9.28 2.63 11.32
N TYR A 322 -8.96 2.66 12.60
CA TYR A 322 -9.57 1.77 13.60
C TYR A 322 -11.07 2.06 13.77
N GLU A 323 -11.43 3.34 13.86
CA GLU A 323 -12.84 3.75 13.97
C GLU A 323 -13.66 3.28 12.77
N VAL A 324 -13.12 3.39 11.56
CA VAL A 324 -13.79 2.91 10.35
C VAL A 324 -13.98 1.40 10.39
N VAL A 325 -12.92 0.64 10.72
CA VAL A 325 -13.00 -0.84 10.77
C VAL A 325 -13.89 -1.34 11.88
N ASP A 326 -13.83 -0.74 13.07
CA ASP A 326 -14.64 -1.17 14.22
C ASP A 326 -16.14 -0.95 14.01
N ASN A 327 -16.51 0.11 13.31
CA ASN A 327 -17.92 0.43 13.08
C ASN A 327 -18.52 -0.25 11.85
N TYR A 328 -17.69 -0.49 10.80
CA TYR A 328 -18.22 -0.92 9.49
C TYR A 328 -17.58 -2.21 8.95
N GLY A 329 -16.55 -2.71 9.59
CA GLY A 329 -15.83 -3.91 9.17
C GLY A 329 -14.69 -3.63 8.19
N VAL A 330 -13.77 -4.61 8.13
CA VAL A 330 -12.51 -4.49 7.38
C VAL A 330 -12.74 -4.37 5.86
N ASP A 331 -13.67 -5.14 5.31
CA ASP A 331 -13.91 -5.11 3.87
C ASP A 331 -14.64 -3.84 3.42
N ALA A 332 -15.44 -3.22 4.28
CA ALA A 332 -16.03 -1.91 4.00
C ALA A 332 -14.97 -0.80 3.97
N PHE A 333 -14.01 -0.85 4.92
CA PHE A 333 -12.83 0.02 4.89
C PHE A 333 -12.06 -0.16 3.57
N ARG A 334 -11.64 -1.39 3.25
CA ARG A 334 -10.85 -1.72 2.06
C ARG A 334 -11.56 -1.31 0.77
N TYR A 335 -12.87 -1.57 0.68
CA TYR A 335 -13.72 -1.18 -0.44
C TYR A 335 -13.67 0.33 -0.69
N TYR A 336 -13.99 1.12 0.36
CA TYR A 336 -14.10 2.56 0.20
C TYR A 336 -12.77 3.19 -0.21
N PHE A 337 -11.69 2.82 0.46
CA PHE A 337 -10.38 3.38 0.18
C PHE A 337 -9.81 2.92 -1.16
N ALA A 338 -10.12 1.72 -1.63
CA ALA A 338 -9.76 1.28 -2.96
C ALA A 338 -10.63 1.90 -4.06
N ARG A 339 -11.90 2.18 -3.79
CA ARG A 339 -12.90 2.61 -4.79
C ARG A 339 -13.02 4.11 -4.93
N TYR A 340 -12.93 4.85 -3.82
CA TYR A 340 -13.25 6.27 -3.74
C TYR A 340 -12.04 7.18 -3.49
N ILE A 341 -10.91 6.59 -3.13
CA ILE A 341 -9.64 7.31 -3.05
C ILE A 341 -8.84 6.93 -4.30
N PRO A 342 -8.64 7.86 -5.25
CA PRO A 342 -7.89 7.55 -6.46
C PRO A 342 -6.48 7.06 -6.15
N THR A 343 -6.03 6.00 -6.81
CA THR A 343 -4.70 5.42 -6.56
C THR A 343 -3.59 6.41 -6.88
N LEU A 344 -3.71 7.14 -7.99
CA LEU A 344 -2.61 7.92 -8.56
C LEU A 344 -2.66 9.43 -8.25
N THR A 345 -3.74 9.91 -7.65
CA THR A 345 -3.95 11.34 -7.33
C THR A 345 -4.43 11.52 -5.90
N ASP A 346 -4.52 12.77 -5.45
CA ASP A 346 -5.05 13.07 -4.11
C ASP A 346 -6.54 12.70 -4.02
N GLY A 347 -6.92 12.16 -2.88
CA GLY A 347 -8.30 11.81 -2.57
C GLY A 347 -8.87 12.59 -1.40
N ASP A 348 -10.19 12.50 -1.21
CA ASP A 348 -10.90 13.14 -0.12
C ASP A 348 -11.86 12.18 0.56
N PHE A 349 -11.77 12.08 1.88
CA PHE A 349 -12.65 11.28 2.72
C PHE A 349 -13.71 12.15 3.37
N THR A 350 -14.98 11.72 3.31
CA THR A 350 -16.06 12.22 4.17
C THR A 350 -16.91 11.07 4.67
N TRP A 351 -17.37 11.15 5.92
CA TRP A 351 -18.26 10.14 6.51
C TRP A 351 -19.55 9.96 5.70
N GLU A 352 -20.12 11.05 5.22
CA GLU A 352 -21.34 11.02 4.41
C GLU A 352 -21.15 10.20 3.12
N ARG A 353 -20.05 10.40 2.40
CA ARG A 353 -19.73 9.62 1.20
C ARG A 353 -19.47 8.16 1.53
N PHE A 354 -18.76 7.90 2.63
CA PHE A 354 -18.47 6.55 3.09
C PHE A 354 -19.76 5.79 3.41
N GLU A 355 -20.64 6.35 4.25
CA GLU A 355 -21.89 5.69 4.66
C GLU A 355 -22.88 5.55 3.50
N THR A 356 -22.89 6.52 2.58
CA THR A 356 -23.67 6.43 1.34
C THR A 356 -23.20 5.26 0.48
N ALA A 357 -21.89 5.14 0.25
CA ALA A 357 -21.32 4.05 -0.52
C ALA A 357 -21.56 2.68 0.17
N TYR A 358 -21.40 2.62 1.49
CA TYR A 358 -21.68 1.41 2.25
C TYR A 358 -23.12 0.92 2.05
N ASN A 359 -24.12 1.79 2.24
CA ASN A 359 -25.52 1.40 2.12
C ASN A 359 -25.96 1.12 0.67
N SER A 360 -25.53 1.97 -0.28
CA SER A 360 -25.97 1.86 -1.68
C SER A 360 -25.23 0.76 -2.43
N GLU A 361 -23.93 0.66 -2.29
CA GLU A 361 -23.13 -0.26 -3.10
C GLU A 361 -22.87 -1.57 -2.36
N LEU A 362 -22.35 -1.54 -1.11
CA LEU A 362 -22.11 -2.78 -0.37
C LEU A 362 -23.41 -3.44 0.09
N GLY A 363 -24.33 -2.70 0.68
CA GLY A 363 -25.59 -3.22 1.17
C GLY A 363 -26.58 -3.57 0.06
N ASN A 364 -26.88 -2.61 -0.82
CA ASN A 364 -27.93 -2.81 -1.83
C ASN A 364 -27.41 -3.48 -3.08
N ASP A 365 -26.32 -2.96 -3.74
CA ASP A 365 -25.88 -3.52 -5.03
C ASP A 365 -25.35 -4.95 -4.86
N LEU A 366 -24.43 -5.21 -3.91
CA LEU A 366 -23.78 -6.50 -3.71
C LEU A 366 -24.50 -7.40 -2.70
N GLY A 367 -24.72 -6.91 -1.48
CA GLY A 367 -25.27 -7.71 -0.39
C GLY A 367 -26.66 -8.23 -0.71
N ASN A 368 -27.54 -7.38 -1.20
CA ASN A 368 -28.89 -7.72 -1.60
C ASN A 368 -28.91 -8.65 -2.84
N LEU A 369 -27.97 -8.48 -3.78
CA LEU A 369 -27.85 -9.36 -4.94
C LEU A 369 -27.53 -10.80 -4.50
N VAL A 370 -26.52 -11.00 -3.66
CA VAL A 370 -26.12 -12.31 -3.14
C VAL A 370 -27.28 -12.97 -2.40
N GLN A 371 -27.93 -12.24 -1.51
CA GLN A 371 -29.08 -12.73 -0.74
C GLN A 371 -30.25 -13.12 -1.65
N ARG A 372 -30.54 -12.34 -2.67
CA ARG A 372 -31.61 -12.53 -3.63
C ARG A 372 -31.40 -13.79 -4.48
N VAL A 373 -30.17 -13.95 -5.01
CA VAL A 373 -29.81 -15.15 -5.82
C VAL A 373 -29.87 -16.42 -4.96
N ALA A 374 -29.22 -16.41 -3.80
CA ALA A 374 -29.25 -17.55 -2.86
C ALA A 374 -30.70 -17.90 -2.44
N GLY A 375 -31.51 -16.90 -2.15
CA GLY A 375 -32.92 -17.09 -1.82
C GLY A 375 -33.76 -17.67 -2.94
N MET A 376 -33.53 -17.26 -4.18
CA MET A 376 -34.23 -17.81 -5.37
C MET A 376 -33.82 -19.26 -5.62
N ILE A 377 -32.53 -19.59 -5.55
CA ILE A 377 -32.05 -20.98 -5.73
C ILE A 377 -32.63 -21.90 -4.62
N ASN A 378 -32.57 -21.45 -3.36
CA ASN A 378 -33.17 -22.21 -2.25
C ASN A 378 -34.68 -22.45 -2.48
N ARG A 379 -35.40 -21.41 -2.89
CA ARG A 379 -36.85 -21.47 -3.03
C ARG A 379 -37.31 -22.29 -4.26
N TYR A 380 -36.62 -22.13 -5.41
CA TYR A 380 -37.09 -22.68 -6.67
C TYR A 380 -36.41 -23.99 -7.08
N GLN A 381 -35.20 -24.27 -6.54
CA GLN A 381 -34.40 -25.44 -6.85
C GLN A 381 -33.96 -26.24 -5.62
N ALA A 382 -34.60 -26.04 -4.45
CA ALA A 382 -34.25 -26.70 -3.19
C ALA A 382 -32.75 -26.56 -2.83
N GLY A 383 -32.14 -25.45 -3.19
CA GLY A 383 -30.73 -25.13 -2.92
C GLY A 383 -29.73 -25.69 -3.92
N VAL A 384 -30.14 -26.47 -4.92
CA VAL A 384 -29.25 -27.06 -5.93
C VAL A 384 -28.97 -26.04 -7.05
N ILE A 385 -27.68 -25.79 -7.36
CA ILE A 385 -27.25 -24.80 -8.39
C ILE A 385 -27.08 -25.61 -9.65
N GLY A 386 -27.26 -26.57 -10.14
CA GLY A 386 -26.98 -27.21 -11.42
C GLY A 386 -25.52 -27.02 -11.87
N ASP A 387 -25.28 -27.24 -13.13
CA ASP A 387 -23.97 -27.04 -13.74
C ASP A 387 -23.65 -25.53 -13.82
N LEU A 388 -22.57 -25.13 -13.16
CA LEU A 388 -22.09 -23.75 -13.21
C LEU A 388 -21.61 -23.44 -14.63
N THR A 389 -22.37 -22.65 -15.36
CA THR A 389 -21.94 -22.16 -16.66
C THR A 389 -20.78 -21.20 -16.45
N GLN A 390 -19.58 -21.59 -16.89
CA GLN A 390 -18.44 -20.67 -16.89
C GLN A 390 -18.74 -19.57 -17.91
N ASN A 391 -18.99 -18.38 -17.38
CA ASN A 391 -19.16 -17.20 -18.21
C ASN A 391 -17.76 -16.65 -18.52
N GLU A 392 -17.31 -16.77 -19.75
CA GLU A 392 -16.17 -16.00 -20.24
C GLU A 392 -16.58 -14.51 -20.30
N HIS A 393 -16.57 -13.84 -19.15
CA HIS A 393 -16.71 -12.40 -19.14
C HIS A 393 -15.38 -11.77 -19.52
N ASP A 394 -15.43 -10.80 -20.39
CA ASP A 394 -14.28 -9.96 -20.70
C ASP A 394 -13.76 -9.28 -19.43
N MET A 395 -12.56 -9.68 -19.00
CA MET A 395 -11.87 -9.12 -17.83
C MET A 395 -10.76 -8.15 -18.25
N LYS A 396 -10.74 -7.75 -19.51
CA LYS A 396 -9.69 -6.92 -20.08
C LYS A 396 -9.52 -5.62 -19.31
N GLU A 397 -10.60 -4.88 -19.08
CA GLU A 397 -10.57 -3.61 -18.35
C GLU A 397 -10.00 -3.77 -16.92
N TYR A 398 -10.39 -4.86 -16.25
CA TYR A 398 -9.89 -5.17 -14.90
C TYR A 398 -8.38 -5.40 -14.90
N HIS A 399 -7.88 -6.23 -15.82
CA HIS A 399 -6.46 -6.52 -15.91
C HIS A 399 -5.64 -5.32 -16.43
N GLU A 400 -6.18 -4.54 -17.36
CA GLU A 400 -5.55 -3.30 -17.82
C GLU A 400 -5.42 -2.28 -16.69
N ALA A 401 -6.44 -2.13 -15.86
CA ALA A 401 -6.39 -1.25 -14.69
C ALA A 401 -5.29 -1.69 -13.69
N PHE A 402 -5.18 -3.00 -13.40
CA PHE A 402 -4.09 -3.52 -12.56
C PHE A 402 -2.71 -3.30 -13.18
N ASN A 403 -2.55 -3.49 -14.48
CA ASN A 403 -1.29 -3.27 -15.19
C ASN A 403 -0.88 -1.80 -15.19
N ASN A 404 -1.84 -0.89 -15.10
CA ASN A 404 -1.64 0.56 -15.01
C ASN A 404 -1.64 1.09 -13.56
N TYR A 405 -1.73 0.21 -12.56
CA TYR A 405 -1.81 0.58 -11.13
C TYR A 405 -3.01 1.49 -10.78
N GLN A 406 -4.11 1.37 -11.53
CA GLN A 406 -5.38 2.08 -11.33
C GLN A 406 -6.36 1.19 -10.57
N PHE A 407 -6.10 0.95 -9.28
CA PHE A 407 -6.89 -0.01 -8.51
C PHE A 407 -8.33 0.45 -8.28
N ASP A 408 -8.56 1.75 -8.24
CA ASP A 408 -9.88 2.36 -8.22
C ASP A 408 -10.69 2.07 -9.49
N GLU A 409 -10.07 2.07 -10.66
CA GLU A 409 -10.70 1.65 -11.91
C GLU A 409 -10.94 0.14 -11.96
N ALA A 410 -9.99 -0.65 -11.43
CA ALA A 410 -10.16 -2.10 -11.39
C ALA A 410 -11.40 -2.51 -10.57
N ILE A 411 -11.57 -1.97 -9.35
CA ILE A 411 -12.76 -2.26 -8.54
C ILE A 411 -14.03 -1.62 -9.14
N ALA A 412 -13.92 -0.51 -9.88
CA ALA A 412 -15.03 0.09 -10.61
C ALA A 412 -15.60 -0.86 -11.67
N SER A 413 -14.71 -1.55 -12.40
CA SER A 413 -15.12 -2.53 -13.41
C SER A 413 -15.88 -3.71 -12.80
N VAL A 414 -15.50 -4.14 -11.59
CA VAL A 414 -16.26 -5.18 -10.85
C VAL A 414 -17.65 -4.67 -10.47
N TRP A 415 -17.77 -3.42 -10.03
CA TRP A 415 -19.09 -2.83 -9.71
C TRP A 415 -19.98 -2.69 -10.94
N ALA A 416 -19.42 -2.41 -12.11
CA ALA A 416 -20.16 -2.44 -13.37
C ALA A 416 -20.79 -3.83 -13.63
N LYS A 417 -20.05 -4.92 -13.36
CA LYS A 417 -20.56 -6.30 -13.49
C LYS A 417 -21.67 -6.61 -12.48
N ILE A 418 -21.51 -6.17 -11.22
CA ILE A 418 -22.53 -6.32 -10.16
C ILE A 418 -23.84 -5.64 -10.59
N ARG A 419 -23.76 -4.43 -11.11
CA ARG A 419 -24.95 -3.68 -11.58
C ARG A 419 -25.57 -4.32 -12.81
N ALA A 420 -24.75 -4.81 -13.75
CA ALA A 420 -25.24 -5.54 -14.92
C ALA A 420 -25.97 -6.82 -14.53
N LEU A 421 -25.49 -7.56 -13.53
CA LEU A 421 -26.14 -8.78 -13.05
C LEU A 421 -27.46 -8.46 -12.33
N ASN A 422 -27.52 -7.40 -11.54
CA ASN A 422 -28.78 -6.93 -10.95
C ASN A 422 -29.81 -6.60 -12.04
N GLN A 423 -29.40 -5.85 -13.07
CA GLN A 423 -30.29 -5.47 -14.17
C GLN A 423 -30.74 -6.70 -14.98
N TYR A 424 -29.87 -7.69 -15.19
CA TYR A 424 -30.20 -8.96 -15.84
C TYR A 424 -31.34 -9.67 -15.10
N ILE A 425 -31.23 -9.82 -13.77
CA ILE A 425 -32.25 -10.46 -12.95
C ILE A 425 -33.58 -9.70 -13.00
N ASP A 426 -33.53 -8.35 -12.99
CA ASP A 426 -34.74 -7.50 -13.06
C ASP A 426 -35.43 -7.57 -14.43
N ASN A 427 -34.66 -7.78 -15.50
CA ASN A 427 -35.20 -7.94 -16.86
C ASN A 427 -35.81 -9.32 -17.10
N ILE A 428 -35.11 -10.38 -16.68
CA ILE A 428 -35.54 -11.77 -16.87
C ILE A 428 -36.72 -12.13 -15.93
N LYS A 429 -36.77 -11.57 -14.72
CA LYS A 429 -37.80 -11.81 -13.73
C LYS A 429 -37.97 -13.30 -13.37
N PRO A 430 -36.96 -13.98 -12.80
CA PRO A 430 -37.02 -15.41 -12.49
C PRO A 430 -38.26 -15.81 -11.66
N TRP A 431 -38.78 -14.90 -10.81
CA TRP A 431 -40.01 -15.09 -10.04
C TRP A 431 -41.27 -15.18 -10.89
N GLU A 432 -41.31 -14.66 -12.11
CA GLU A 432 -42.41 -14.86 -13.03
C GLU A 432 -42.28 -16.19 -13.77
N ILE A 433 -41.06 -16.60 -14.14
CA ILE A 433 -40.79 -17.91 -14.74
C ILE A 433 -41.18 -19.02 -13.78
N SER A 434 -40.81 -18.88 -12.50
CA SER A 434 -41.08 -19.87 -11.45
C SER A 434 -42.57 -20.24 -11.30
N LYS A 435 -43.49 -19.35 -11.67
CA LYS A 435 -44.95 -19.61 -11.60
C LYS A 435 -45.44 -20.63 -12.64
N LYS A 436 -44.62 -20.93 -13.67
CA LYS A 436 -44.96 -21.80 -14.78
C LYS A 436 -44.29 -23.18 -14.70
N VAL A 437 -43.31 -23.38 -13.85
CA VAL A 437 -42.42 -24.56 -13.82
C VAL A 437 -43.14 -25.89 -13.52
N GLU A 438 -44.34 -25.86 -12.90
CA GLU A 438 -45.11 -27.07 -12.64
C GLU A 438 -45.85 -27.60 -13.86
N THR A 439 -46.12 -26.75 -14.85
CA THR A 439 -46.92 -27.08 -16.05
C THR A 439 -46.14 -26.95 -17.37
N ASP A 440 -44.92 -26.39 -17.32
CA ASP A 440 -44.11 -26.08 -18.47
C ASP A 440 -42.66 -26.49 -18.22
N SER A 441 -42.22 -27.56 -18.93
CA SER A 441 -40.85 -28.08 -18.81
C SER A 441 -39.79 -27.13 -19.35
N GLU A 442 -40.10 -26.34 -20.41
CA GLU A 442 -39.18 -25.34 -20.96
C GLU A 442 -38.97 -24.18 -19.94
N ALA A 443 -40.04 -23.76 -19.26
CA ALA A 443 -39.92 -22.76 -18.20
C ALA A 443 -39.07 -23.28 -17.02
N LYS A 444 -39.15 -24.57 -16.71
CA LYS A 444 -38.33 -25.19 -15.66
C LYS A 444 -36.85 -25.20 -16.05
N GLU A 445 -36.51 -25.61 -17.24
CA GLU A 445 -35.14 -25.61 -17.75
C GLU A 445 -34.58 -24.19 -17.84
N HIS A 446 -35.33 -23.26 -18.44
CA HIS A 446 -34.95 -21.86 -18.51
C HIS A 446 -34.70 -21.23 -17.14
N LEU A 447 -35.51 -21.53 -16.13
CA LEU A 447 -35.29 -21.04 -14.75
C LEU A 447 -33.99 -21.60 -14.17
N ALA A 448 -33.71 -22.89 -14.41
CA ALA A 448 -32.48 -23.51 -13.94
C ALA A 448 -31.24 -22.85 -14.57
N ASP A 449 -31.27 -22.61 -15.87
CA ASP A 449 -30.17 -21.92 -16.59
C ASP A 449 -29.93 -20.52 -16.08
N VAL A 450 -31.00 -19.73 -15.84
CA VAL A 450 -30.91 -18.37 -15.31
C VAL A 450 -30.29 -18.37 -13.92
N LEU A 451 -30.69 -19.28 -13.04
CA LEU A 451 -30.18 -19.33 -11.67
C LEU A 451 -28.73 -19.85 -11.63
N SER A 452 -28.40 -20.84 -12.46
CA SER A 452 -27.03 -21.34 -12.63
C SER A 452 -26.09 -20.24 -13.17
N TYR A 453 -26.53 -19.50 -14.19
CA TYR A 453 -25.82 -18.34 -14.74
C TYR A 453 -25.55 -17.29 -13.66
N THR A 454 -26.57 -16.92 -12.85
CA THR A 454 -26.42 -15.89 -11.84
C THR A 454 -25.49 -16.33 -10.70
N ALA A 455 -25.50 -17.60 -10.31
CA ALA A 455 -24.57 -18.17 -9.34
C ALA A 455 -23.12 -18.17 -9.87
N GLY A 456 -22.91 -18.60 -11.11
CA GLY A 456 -21.60 -18.56 -11.78
C GLY A 456 -21.03 -17.14 -11.89
N ALA A 457 -21.89 -16.16 -12.24
CA ALA A 457 -21.49 -14.75 -12.29
C ALA A 457 -21.10 -14.21 -10.90
N LEU A 458 -21.77 -14.63 -9.83
CA LEU A 458 -21.41 -14.25 -8.45
C LEU A 458 -20.09 -14.87 -8.00
N LEU A 459 -19.79 -16.11 -8.36
CA LEU A 459 -18.48 -16.72 -8.12
C LEU A 459 -17.37 -15.93 -8.81
N GLN A 460 -17.56 -15.57 -10.06
CA GLN A 460 -16.59 -14.73 -10.78
C GLN A 460 -16.41 -13.36 -10.11
N ILE A 461 -17.51 -12.72 -9.68
CA ILE A 461 -17.45 -11.46 -8.92
C ILE A 461 -16.68 -11.68 -7.61
N GLY A 462 -16.89 -12.80 -6.92
CA GLY A 462 -16.13 -13.17 -5.74
C GLY A 462 -14.64 -13.23 -6.01
N ASP A 463 -14.23 -13.88 -7.08
CA ASP A 463 -12.82 -13.97 -7.48
C ASP A 463 -12.22 -12.60 -7.80
N LEU A 464 -12.95 -11.74 -8.54
CA LEU A 464 -12.50 -10.39 -8.86
C LEU A 464 -12.41 -9.47 -7.61
N LEU A 465 -13.21 -9.73 -6.58
CA LEU A 465 -13.18 -9.00 -5.32
C LEU A 465 -12.06 -9.45 -4.38
N MET A 466 -11.44 -10.61 -4.61
CA MET A 466 -10.44 -11.19 -3.71
C MET A 466 -9.28 -10.24 -3.36
N PRO A 467 -8.70 -9.46 -4.29
CA PRO A 467 -7.66 -8.50 -3.96
C PRO A 467 -8.14 -7.37 -3.05
N PHE A 468 -9.39 -6.96 -3.17
CA PHE A 468 -9.96 -5.78 -2.51
C PHE A 468 -10.64 -6.12 -1.19
N MET A 469 -11.50 -7.14 -1.19
CA MET A 469 -12.42 -7.51 -0.10
C MET A 469 -12.36 -9.02 0.18
N PRO A 470 -11.20 -9.52 0.67
CA PRO A 470 -10.93 -10.95 0.73
C PRO A 470 -11.91 -11.75 1.61
N THR A 471 -12.48 -11.14 2.65
CA THR A 471 -13.45 -11.82 3.52
C THR A 471 -14.80 -11.97 2.82
N THR A 472 -15.27 -10.91 2.18
CA THR A 472 -16.51 -10.90 1.39
C THR A 472 -16.40 -11.85 0.19
N ALA A 473 -15.27 -11.80 -0.52
CA ALA A 473 -14.98 -12.68 -1.66
C ALA A 473 -15.08 -14.17 -1.27
N ARG A 474 -14.37 -14.57 -0.22
CA ARG A 474 -14.46 -15.95 0.31
C ARG A 474 -15.87 -16.33 0.72
N ARG A 475 -16.61 -15.42 1.34
CA ARG A 475 -18.00 -15.70 1.75
C ARG A 475 -18.93 -15.90 0.55
N ILE A 476 -18.77 -15.10 -0.52
CA ILE A 476 -19.51 -15.29 -1.77
C ILE A 476 -19.19 -16.67 -2.38
N ASN A 477 -17.89 -17.01 -2.47
CA ASN A 477 -17.45 -18.30 -3.03
C ASN A 477 -18.01 -19.45 -2.19
N THR A 478 -17.90 -19.42 -0.85
CA THR A 478 -18.47 -20.47 0.02
C THR A 478 -19.97 -20.65 -0.18
N ILE A 479 -20.73 -19.58 -0.47
CA ILE A 479 -22.18 -19.69 -0.69
C ILE A 479 -22.50 -20.50 -1.96
N PHE A 480 -21.71 -20.41 -3.02
CA PHE A 480 -22.08 -20.91 -4.34
C PHE A 480 -21.16 -21.99 -4.92
N GLU A 481 -19.93 -22.20 -4.42
CA GLU A 481 -18.90 -23.05 -5.05
C GLU A 481 -19.19 -24.56 -5.03
N THR A 482 -20.00 -25.04 -4.10
CA THR A 482 -20.20 -26.48 -3.88
C THR A 482 -21.33 -27.09 -4.72
N GLY A 483 -21.97 -26.32 -5.61
CA GLY A 483 -23.15 -26.74 -6.35
C GLY A 483 -24.44 -26.78 -5.51
N VAL A 484 -24.35 -26.48 -4.20
CA VAL A 484 -25.46 -26.33 -3.28
C VAL A 484 -25.28 -25.05 -2.47
N VAL A 485 -26.31 -24.20 -2.44
CA VAL A 485 -26.26 -22.92 -1.73
C VAL A 485 -26.02 -23.11 -0.23
N GLN A 486 -24.91 -22.55 0.26
CA GLN A 486 -24.51 -22.54 1.68
C GLN A 486 -24.77 -21.16 2.30
N PHE A 487 -26.01 -20.67 2.26
CA PHE A 487 -26.36 -19.35 2.76
C PHE A 487 -27.02 -19.43 4.15
N ASP A 488 -26.40 -18.82 5.14
CA ASP A 488 -26.83 -18.81 6.55
C ASP A 488 -27.94 -17.79 6.88
N GLY A 489 -28.42 -17.05 5.87
CA GLY A 489 -29.42 -16.01 6.03
C GLY A 489 -28.87 -14.67 6.55
N GLN A 490 -27.58 -14.57 6.88
CA GLN A 490 -27.00 -13.33 7.35
C GLN A 490 -26.58 -12.44 6.16
N PRO A 491 -26.91 -11.13 6.18
CA PRO A 491 -26.48 -10.22 5.13
C PRO A 491 -24.95 -10.09 5.10
N LEU A 492 -24.37 -9.90 3.90
CA LEU A 492 -22.94 -9.60 3.78
C LEU A 492 -22.61 -8.25 4.44
N PHE A 493 -23.48 -7.27 4.24
CA PHE A 493 -23.38 -5.93 4.80
C PHE A 493 -24.73 -5.53 5.40
N PRO A 494 -24.87 -5.54 6.73
CA PRO A 494 -26.07 -5.06 7.40
C PRO A 494 -26.29 -3.56 7.11
N LYS A 495 -27.53 -3.15 6.89
CA LYS A 495 -27.85 -1.73 6.70
C LYS A 495 -27.48 -0.93 7.94
N ILE A 496 -26.86 0.20 7.73
CA ILE A 496 -26.57 1.19 8.77
C ILE A 496 -27.49 2.40 8.62
N TYR A 497 -27.82 3.03 9.74
CA TYR A 497 -28.55 4.29 9.74
C TYR A 497 -27.53 5.43 9.61
N ILE A 498 -27.67 6.24 8.55
CA ILE A 498 -26.81 7.39 8.32
C ILE A 498 -27.05 8.40 9.45
N HIS A 499 -26.05 8.62 10.29
CA HIS A 499 -26.11 9.63 11.33
C HIS A 499 -25.90 11.01 10.72
N THR A 500 -27.00 11.65 10.27
CA THR A 500 -26.95 13.05 9.90
C THR A 500 -26.62 13.89 11.14
N LYS A 501 -25.42 14.49 11.16
CA LYS A 501 -25.04 15.70 11.92
C LYS A 501 -24.14 15.61 13.15
N ASP A 502 -23.62 14.50 13.64
CA ASP A 502 -22.50 14.61 14.60
C ASP A 502 -21.75 13.28 14.77
N PRO A 503 -20.46 13.17 14.39
CA PRO A 503 -19.65 11.98 14.70
C PRO A 503 -19.47 11.76 16.21
N HIS A 504 -19.69 12.76 17.05
CA HIS A 504 -19.61 12.65 18.51
C HIS A 504 -20.94 12.27 19.18
N ALA A 505 -22.07 12.31 18.49
CA ALA A 505 -23.39 11.93 19.04
C ALA A 505 -23.61 10.40 19.12
N ALA A 506 -22.89 9.60 18.33
CA ALA A 506 -23.03 8.13 18.31
C ALA A 506 -22.63 7.42 19.62
N LYS A 507 -21.89 8.09 20.50
CA LYS A 507 -21.52 7.54 21.83
C LYS A 507 -22.62 7.62 22.90
N GLN A 508 -23.76 8.21 22.61
CA GLN A 508 -24.84 8.38 23.60
C GLN A 508 -26.01 7.41 23.48
N VAL A 509 -26.09 6.59 22.42
CA VAL A 509 -27.23 5.67 22.19
C VAL A 509 -26.94 4.20 22.55
N ALA A 510 -25.71 3.89 22.94
CA ALA A 510 -25.33 2.54 23.43
C ALA A 510 -25.11 2.54 24.94
N LYS A 511 -26.14 2.94 25.71
CA LYS A 511 -26.25 2.68 27.15
C LYS A 511 -27.63 2.12 27.49
#